data_0fb3f0fe241d2e7370631921dd75baa7
#
_entry.id   0fb3f0fe241d2e7370631921dd75baa7
#
_cell.length_a   1.000
_cell.length_b   1.000
_cell.length_c   1.000
_cell.angle_alpha   90.00
_cell.angle_beta   90.00
_cell.angle_gamma   90.00
#
_symmetry.space_group_name_H-M   'P 1'
#
loop_
_entity.id
_entity.type
_entity.pdbx_description
1 polymer ?
#
loop_
_entity_poly.entity_id
_entity_poly.type
_entity_poly.pdbx_seq_one_letter_code
_entity_poly.pdbx_strand_id
1 'polypeptide(L)'
;ATFLLVGAWGLITLYYIWRWVPQVEGLKDTGFKGQFRFLKKPAPWLILGATALGNGGVFCWYSYITPLLTEVSGFSADSITALMVLAGFGMVVGNLVSGRMSDRYTPGKVGTVVQGMICVILLLIFLLSPHPWCSAILMTLCTAGLFAVSSPEQVLMIRVAPGGEM
;
A
#
# COMPACT_ATOMS: atom_id res chain seq x y z
N ALA A 1 -8.01 -1.22 25.48
CA ALA A 1 -8.48 -2.53 24.99
C ALA A 1 -7.89 -2.85 23.59
N THR A 2 -7.95 -1.92 22.61
CA THR A 2 -7.55 -2.16 21.21
C THR A 2 -6.09 -2.58 21.06
N PHE A 3 -5.16 -1.90 21.71
CA PHE A 3 -3.73 -2.25 21.65
C PHE A 3 -3.42 -3.62 22.24
N LEU A 4 -4.14 -4.03 23.28
CA LEU A 4 -3.98 -5.36 23.87
C LEU A 4 -4.48 -6.46 22.92
N LEU A 5 -5.57 -6.24 22.20
CA LEU A 5 -6.07 -7.16 21.18
C LEU A 5 -5.07 -7.30 20.02
N VAL A 6 -4.53 -6.19 19.52
CA VAL A 6 -3.52 -6.21 18.47
C VAL A 6 -2.25 -6.93 18.95
N GLY A 7 -1.81 -6.68 20.18
CA GLY A 7 -0.70 -7.38 20.80
C GLY A 7 -0.92 -8.89 20.94
N ALA A 8 -2.12 -9.31 21.36
CA ALA A 8 -2.48 -10.73 21.47
C ALA A 8 -2.46 -11.43 20.10
N TRP A 9 -3.01 -10.80 19.05
CA TRP A 9 -2.93 -11.31 17.67
C TRP A 9 -1.50 -11.40 17.17
N GLY A 10 -0.65 -10.41 17.50
CA GLY A 10 0.78 -10.44 17.18
C GLY A 10 1.49 -11.64 17.80
N LEU A 11 1.23 -11.95 19.07
CA LEU A 11 1.80 -13.12 19.75
C LEU A 11 1.33 -14.45 19.13
N ILE A 12 0.03 -14.53 18.79
CA ILE A 12 -0.52 -15.70 18.10
C ILE A 12 0.18 -15.91 16.74
N THR A 13 0.33 -14.84 15.98
CA THR A 13 1.03 -14.87 14.68
C THR A 13 2.49 -15.32 14.85
N LEU A 14 3.20 -14.77 15.85
CA LEU A 14 4.58 -15.15 16.16
C LEU A 14 4.69 -16.65 16.49
N TYR A 15 3.75 -17.18 17.30
CA TYR A 15 3.70 -18.60 17.62
C TYR A 15 3.51 -19.47 16.37
N TYR A 16 2.60 -19.10 15.46
CA TYR A 16 2.38 -19.83 14.21
C TYR A 16 3.57 -19.77 13.26
N ILE A 17 4.23 -18.62 13.15
CA ILE A 17 5.46 -18.48 12.37
C ILE A 17 6.54 -19.41 12.93
N TRP A 18 6.78 -19.37 14.25
CA TRP A 18 7.78 -20.22 14.89
C TRP A 18 7.49 -21.72 14.72
N ARG A 19 6.22 -22.11 14.74
CA ARG A 19 5.79 -23.52 14.70
C ARG A 19 5.72 -24.11 13.30
N TRP A 20 5.35 -23.30 12.31
CA TRP A 20 4.98 -23.79 10.99
C TRP A 20 5.92 -23.35 9.86
N VAL A 21 6.69 -22.30 10.05
CA VAL A 21 7.67 -21.89 9.02
C VAL A 21 8.90 -22.80 9.13
N PRO A 22 9.20 -23.59 8.08
CA PRO A 22 10.39 -24.44 8.07
C PRO A 22 11.65 -23.57 8.11
N GLN A 23 12.67 -24.06 8.80
CA GLN A 23 13.99 -23.43 8.75
C GLN A 23 14.55 -23.64 7.34
N VAL A 24 14.61 -22.56 6.57
CA VAL A 24 15.30 -22.54 5.28
C VAL A 24 16.77 -22.24 5.51
N GLU A 25 17.64 -22.91 4.75
CA GLU A 25 19.06 -22.59 4.76
C GLU A 25 19.25 -21.11 4.38
N GLY A 26 19.93 -20.37 5.25
CA GLY A 26 20.22 -18.96 4.99
C GLY A 26 21.00 -18.81 3.69
N LEU A 27 20.64 -17.84 2.88
CA LEU A 27 21.45 -17.43 1.73
C LEU A 27 22.89 -17.21 2.19
N LYS A 28 23.86 -17.64 1.36
CA LYS A 28 25.29 -17.44 1.65
C LYS A 28 25.51 -15.98 2.04
N ASP A 29 26.04 -15.80 3.24
CA ASP A 29 26.28 -14.47 3.80
C ASP A 29 27.30 -13.73 2.92
N THR A 30 26.80 -12.82 2.10
CA THR A 30 27.62 -11.95 1.24
C THR A 30 28.19 -10.75 2.01
N GLY A 31 27.94 -10.71 3.33
CA GLY A 31 28.29 -9.62 4.21
C GLY A 31 27.46 -8.35 3.96
N PHE A 32 27.51 -7.41 4.90
CA PHE A 32 26.70 -6.18 4.85
C PHE A 32 26.88 -5.38 3.54
N LYS A 33 28.10 -5.30 3.02
CA LYS A 33 28.40 -4.62 1.74
C LYS A 33 27.81 -5.36 0.52
N GLY A 34 27.71 -6.68 0.59
CA GLY A 34 27.11 -7.49 -0.47
C GLY A 34 25.62 -7.29 -0.58
N GLN A 35 24.93 -7.14 0.53
CA GLN A 35 23.48 -6.94 0.58
C GLN A 35 23.03 -5.62 -0.09
N PHE A 36 23.85 -4.57 -0.07
CA PHE A 36 23.55 -3.30 -0.73
C PHE A 36 24.06 -3.20 -2.18
N ARG A 37 24.62 -4.28 -2.74
CA ARG A 37 25.17 -4.28 -4.09
C ARG A 37 24.11 -3.97 -5.16
N PHE A 38 22.86 -4.33 -4.93
CA PHE A 38 21.75 -4.05 -5.84
C PHE A 38 21.47 -2.54 -6.01
N LEU A 39 21.75 -1.73 -4.98
CA LEU A 39 21.60 -0.27 -5.04
C LEU A 39 22.60 0.43 -5.98
N LYS A 40 23.60 -0.29 -6.51
CA LYS A 40 24.47 0.24 -7.55
C LYS A 40 23.78 0.34 -8.91
N LYS A 41 22.67 -0.37 -9.11
CA LYS A 41 21.86 -0.31 -10.33
C LYS A 41 20.84 0.83 -10.24
N PRO A 42 20.47 1.48 -11.36
CA PRO A 42 19.48 2.56 -11.35
C PRO A 42 18.05 2.07 -11.08
N ALA A 43 17.72 0.83 -11.44
CA ALA A 43 16.36 0.31 -11.34
C ALA A 43 15.79 0.30 -9.90
N PRO A 44 16.52 -0.13 -8.84
CA PRO A 44 16.04 0.00 -7.46
C PRO A 44 15.72 1.44 -7.05
N TRP A 45 16.53 2.41 -7.47
CA TRP A 45 16.30 3.83 -7.17
C TRP A 45 15.06 4.39 -7.85
N LEU A 46 14.76 3.93 -9.08
CA LEU A 46 13.52 4.30 -9.76
C LEU A 46 12.29 3.73 -9.04
N ILE A 47 12.36 2.48 -8.57
CA ILE A 47 11.26 1.86 -7.80
C ILE A 47 11.09 2.60 -6.47
N LEU A 48 12.17 2.82 -5.72
CA LEU A 48 12.13 3.57 -4.46
C LEU A 48 11.61 5.00 -4.65
N GLY A 49 12.04 5.67 -5.73
CA GLY A 49 11.55 7.00 -6.08
C GLY A 49 10.05 7.00 -6.41
N ALA A 50 9.59 6.03 -7.19
CA ALA A 50 8.16 5.87 -7.50
C ALA A 50 7.34 5.62 -6.23
N THR A 51 7.82 4.74 -5.34
CA THR A 51 7.19 4.48 -4.05
C THR A 51 7.17 5.72 -3.17
N ALA A 52 8.31 6.42 -3.04
CA ALA A 52 8.42 7.60 -2.18
C ALA A 52 7.53 8.75 -2.66
N LEU A 53 7.51 9.04 -3.95
CA LEU A 53 6.72 10.13 -4.52
C LEU A 53 5.24 9.74 -4.62
N GLY A 54 4.95 8.53 -5.12
CA GLY A 54 3.59 8.05 -5.32
C GLY A 54 2.85 7.84 -4.00
N ASN A 55 3.39 6.97 -3.14
CA ASN A 55 2.77 6.71 -1.83
C ASN A 55 2.86 7.93 -0.91
N GLY A 56 3.97 8.69 -0.95
CA GLY A 56 4.11 9.92 -0.19
C GLY A 56 3.01 10.93 -0.48
N GLY A 57 2.66 11.14 -1.75
CA GLY A 57 1.55 12.01 -2.15
C GLY A 57 0.19 11.55 -1.58
N VAL A 58 -0.08 10.24 -1.65
CA VAL A 58 -1.32 9.68 -1.09
C VAL A 58 -1.33 9.76 0.43
N PHE A 59 -0.21 9.52 1.11
CA PHE A 59 -0.12 9.65 2.57
C PHE A 59 -0.27 11.10 3.03
N CYS A 60 0.23 12.08 2.28
CA CYS A 60 -0.03 13.50 2.55
C CYS A 60 -1.54 13.79 2.55
N TRP A 61 -2.26 13.33 1.51
CA TRP A 61 -3.71 13.47 1.46
C TRP A 61 -4.40 12.69 2.60
N TYR A 62 -3.99 11.44 2.86
CA TYR A 62 -4.58 10.59 3.90
C TYR A 62 -4.45 11.20 5.30
N SER A 63 -3.34 11.90 5.58
CA SER A 63 -3.13 12.59 6.86
C SER A 63 -4.16 13.69 7.12
N TYR A 64 -4.71 14.27 6.07
CA TYR A 64 -5.75 15.32 6.15
C TYR A 64 -7.16 14.81 5.83
N ILE A 65 -7.37 13.49 5.82
CA ILE A 65 -8.64 12.90 5.41
C ILE A 65 -9.80 13.29 6.34
N THR A 66 -9.57 13.33 7.65
CA THR A 66 -10.60 13.70 8.64
C THR A 66 -11.06 15.15 8.48
N PRO A 67 -10.18 16.17 8.49
CA PRO A 67 -10.56 17.54 8.20
C PRO A 67 -11.25 17.70 6.85
N LEU A 68 -10.78 17.01 5.81
CA LEU A 68 -11.39 17.07 4.49
C LEU A 68 -12.84 16.57 4.52
N LEU A 69 -13.09 15.45 5.20
CA LEU A 69 -14.44 14.89 5.29
C LEU A 69 -15.38 15.72 6.16
N THR A 70 -14.88 16.31 7.25
CA THR A 70 -15.73 17.08 8.18
C THR A 70 -15.93 18.53 7.71
N GLU A 71 -14.87 19.23 7.31
CA GLU A 71 -14.91 20.66 7.05
C GLU A 71 -15.25 20.98 5.59
N VAL A 72 -14.83 20.12 4.64
CA VAL A 72 -15.05 20.34 3.21
C VAL A 72 -16.25 19.55 2.69
N SER A 73 -16.33 18.27 3.04
CA SER A 73 -17.42 17.39 2.56
C SER A 73 -18.67 17.45 3.44
N GLY A 74 -18.61 18.05 4.64
CA GLY A 74 -19.76 18.26 5.52
C GLY A 74 -20.27 17.00 6.24
N PHE A 75 -19.44 15.96 6.40
CA PHE A 75 -19.83 14.80 7.18
C PHE A 75 -19.80 15.08 8.68
N SER A 76 -20.74 14.50 9.41
CA SER A 76 -20.74 14.56 10.89
C SER A 76 -19.58 13.74 11.45
N ALA A 77 -19.07 14.15 12.61
CA ALA A 77 -17.99 13.42 13.31
C ALA A 77 -18.33 11.95 13.57
N ASP A 78 -19.60 11.63 13.83
CA ASP A 78 -20.07 10.26 14.06
C ASP A 78 -19.96 9.38 12.81
N SER A 79 -20.09 9.97 11.62
CA SER A 79 -19.96 9.26 10.34
C SER A 79 -18.53 8.87 9.99
N ILE A 80 -17.52 9.52 10.57
CA ILE A 80 -16.12 9.30 10.25
C ILE A 80 -15.71 7.85 10.51
N THR A 81 -16.16 7.25 11.60
CA THR A 81 -15.85 5.85 11.91
C THR A 81 -16.34 4.90 10.81
N ALA A 82 -17.56 5.07 10.32
CA ALA A 82 -18.12 4.27 9.23
C ALA A 82 -17.35 4.48 7.92
N LEU A 83 -16.97 5.72 7.61
CA LEU A 83 -16.17 6.06 6.44
C LEU A 83 -14.76 5.44 6.50
N MET A 84 -14.14 5.41 7.68
CA MET A 84 -12.83 4.75 7.87
C MET A 84 -12.93 3.22 7.71
N VAL A 85 -14.02 2.60 8.17
CA VAL A 85 -14.28 1.17 7.90
C VAL A 85 -14.44 0.91 6.40
N LEU A 86 -15.17 1.77 5.70
CA LEU A 86 -15.32 1.68 4.25
C LEU A 86 -13.97 1.84 3.52
N ALA A 87 -13.14 2.79 3.95
CA ALA A 87 -11.78 2.95 3.45
C ALA A 87 -10.93 1.70 3.67
N GLY A 88 -10.98 1.12 4.89
CA GLY A 88 -10.28 -0.13 5.21
C GLY A 88 -10.73 -1.30 4.34
N PHE A 89 -12.03 -1.42 4.07
CA PHE A 89 -12.55 -2.40 3.12
C PHE A 89 -11.98 -2.18 1.71
N GLY A 90 -11.94 -0.93 1.25
CA GLY A 90 -11.30 -0.56 -0.01
C GLY A 90 -9.84 -1.02 -0.08
N MET A 91 -9.06 -0.82 0.99
CA MET A 91 -7.67 -1.26 1.08
C MET A 91 -7.52 -2.77 0.89
N VAL A 92 -8.37 -3.58 1.54
CA VAL A 92 -8.37 -5.04 1.42
C VAL A 92 -8.68 -5.46 -0.02
N VAL A 93 -9.73 -4.92 -0.60
CA VAL A 93 -10.14 -5.23 -1.99
C VAL A 93 -9.06 -4.82 -2.97
N GLY A 94 -8.51 -3.61 -2.83
CA GLY A 94 -7.44 -3.09 -3.69
C GLY A 94 -6.21 -3.99 -3.70
N ASN A 95 -5.76 -4.43 -2.52
CA ASN A 95 -4.61 -5.31 -2.39
C ASN A 95 -4.87 -6.69 -3.02
N LEU A 96 -6.03 -7.30 -2.76
CA LEU A 96 -6.39 -8.61 -3.32
C LEU A 96 -6.49 -8.58 -4.84
N VAL A 97 -7.13 -7.55 -5.41
CA VAL A 97 -7.29 -7.39 -6.86
C VAL A 97 -5.91 -7.18 -7.50
N SER A 98 -5.11 -6.30 -6.95
CA SER A 98 -3.78 -6.00 -7.48
C SER A 98 -2.83 -7.19 -7.39
N GLY A 99 -2.87 -7.96 -6.30
CA GLY A 99 -2.11 -9.20 -6.18
C GLY A 99 -2.43 -10.15 -7.34
N ARG A 100 -3.72 -10.45 -7.56
CA ARG A 100 -4.15 -11.30 -8.67
C ARG A 100 -3.79 -10.75 -10.05
N MET A 101 -3.86 -9.43 -10.22
CA MET A 101 -3.44 -8.79 -11.47
C MET A 101 -1.92 -8.90 -11.68
N SER A 102 -1.13 -8.77 -10.64
CA SER A 102 0.33 -8.90 -10.69
C SER A 102 0.78 -10.33 -11.03
N ASP A 103 -0.02 -11.33 -10.67
CA ASP A 103 0.22 -12.74 -11.05
C ASP A 103 -0.07 -12.99 -12.54
N ARG A 104 -1.06 -12.28 -13.11
CA ARG A 104 -1.48 -12.43 -14.51
C ARG A 104 -0.72 -11.54 -15.48
N TYR A 105 -0.36 -10.36 -15.05
CA TYR A 105 0.29 -9.33 -15.85
C TYR A 105 1.68 -9.00 -15.31
N THR A 106 2.44 -8.25 -16.09
CA THR A 106 3.74 -7.75 -15.64
C THR A 106 3.54 -6.76 -14.47
N PRO A 107 4.17 -7.00 -13.29
CA PRO A 107 4.00 -6.13 -12.12
C PRO A 107 4.24 -4.65 -12.40
N GLY A 108 5.23 -4.33 -13.26
CA GLY A 108 5.50 -2.94 -13.67
C GLY A 108 4.31 -2.29 -14.39
N LYS A 109 3.62 -3.02 -15.27
CA LYS A 109 2.42 -2.49 -15.95
C LYS A 109 1.28 -2.26 -14.96
N VAL A 110 1.05 -3.21 -14.05
CA VAL A 110 0.01 -3.09 -13.00
C VAL A 110 0.30 -1.88 -12.11
N GLY A 111 1.53 -1.75 -11.60
CA GLY A 111 1.93 -0.61 -10.78
C GLY A 111 1.75 0.72 -11.50
N THR A 112 2.17 0.84 -12.76
CA THR A 112 2.03 2.07 -13.55
C THR A 112 0.56 2.46 -13.76
N VAL A 113 -0.30 1.49 -14.09
CA VAL A 113 -1.75 1.74 -14.30
C VAL A 113 -2.40 2.18 -12.98
N VAL A 114 -2.15 1.45 -11.90
CA VAL A 114 -2.71 1.78 -10.58
C VAL A 114 -2.23 3.16 -10.11
N GLN A 115 -0.94 3.47 -10.27
CA GLN A 115 -0.40 4.79 -9.91
C GLN A 115 -1.02 5.92 -10.74
N GLY A 116 -1.22 5.69 -12.04
CA GLY A 116 -1.93 6.64 -12.91
C GLY A 116 -3.38 6.86 -12.47
N MET A 117 -4.09 5.79 -12.10
CA MET A 117 -5.45 5.90 -11.56
C MET A 117 -5.49 6.71 -10.27
N ILE A 118 -4.54 6.49 -9.34
CA ILE A 118 -4.44 7.26 -8.11
C ILE A 118 -4.28 8.75 -8.40
N CYS A 119 -3.41 9.13 -9.34
CA CYS A 119 -3.25 10.53 -9.74
C CYS A 119 -4.56 11.15 -10.22
N VAL A 120 -5.31 10.45 -11.05
CA VAL A 120 -6.64 10.91 -11.52
C VAL A 120 -7.61 11.01 -10.35
N ILE A 121 -7.66 10.02 -9.45
CA ILE A 121 -8.55 10.02 -8.28
C ILE A 121 -8.23 11.20 -7.36
N LEU A 122 -6.95 11.50 -7.09
CA LEU A 122 -6.55 12.65 -6.29
C LEU A 122 -6.98 13.99 -6.91
N LEU A 123 -6.87 14.12 -8.23
CA LEU A 123 -7.39 15.30 -8.94
C LEU A 123 -8.93 15.42 -8.82
N LEU A 124 -9.63 14.28 -8.94
CA LEU A 124 -11.08 14.26 -8.76
C LEU A 124 -11.48 14.58 -7.31
N ILE A 125 -10.74 14.12 -6.31
CA ILE A 125 -10.94 14.49 -4.91
C ILE A 125 -10.81 16.00 -4.77
N PHE A 126 -9.77 16.62 -5.31
CA PHE A 126 -9.59 18.06 -5.25
C PHE A 126 -10.77 18.83 -5.84
N LEU A 127 -11.36 18.36 -6.93
CA LEU A 127 -12.47 19.02 -7.62
C LEU A 127 -13.85 18.73 -7.00
N LEU A 128 -14.06 17.51 -6.48
CA LEU A 128 -15.37 17.00 -6.09
C LEU A 128 -15.55 16.82 -4.58
N SER A 129 -14.55 17.17 -3.76
CA SER A 129 -14.62 17.06 -2.29
C SER A 129 -15.82 17.77 -1.65
N PRO A 130 -16.37 18.89 -2.19
CA PRO A 130 -17.55 19.51 -1.62
C PRO A 130 -18.81 18.64 -1.66
N HIS A 131 -18.82 17.59 -2.50
CA HIS A 131 -19.96 16.69 -2.63
C HIS A 131 -19.74 15.44 -1.75
N PRO A 132 -20.51 15.24 -0.66
CA PRO A 132 -20.28 14.16 0.32
C PRO A 132 -20.18 12.77 -0.31
N TRP A 133 -21.11 12.40 -1.17
CA TRP A 133 -21.13 11.08 -1.82
C TRP A 133 -19.93 10.84 -2.73
N CYS A 134 -19.55 11.85 -3.50
CA CYS A 134 -18.36 11.77 -4.35
C CYS A 134 -17.09 11.62 -3.51
N SER A 135 -16.99 12.40 -2.43
CA SER A 135 -15.87 12.36 -1.51
C SER A 135 -15.70 10.98 -0.87
N ALA A 136 -16.79 10.36 -0.39
CA ALA A 136 -16.77 9.02 0.21
C ALA A 136 -16.32 7.92 -0.79
N ILE A 137 -16.84 7.97 -2.02
CA ILE A 137 -16.48 7.01 -3.07
C ILE A 137 -15.01 7.20 -3.49
N LEU A 138 -14.60 8.42 -3.78
CA LEU A 138 -13.24 8.74 -4.22
C LEU A 138 -12.21 8.42 -3.13
N MET A 139 -12.53 8.68 -1.86
CA MET A 139 -11.71 8.29 -0.72
C MET A 139 -11.49 6.79 -0.69
N THR A 140 -12.55 6.01 -0.82
CA THR A 140 -12.47 4.53 -0.81
C THR A 140 -11.64 4.01 -1.98
N LEU A 141 -11.81 4.59 -3.18
CA LEU A 141 -11.02 4.23 -4.36
C LEU A 141 -9.55 4.63 -4.21
N CYS A 142 -9.27 5.79 -3.63
CA CYS A 142 -7.90 6.26 -3.39
C CYS A 142 -7.16 5.33 -2.40
N THR A 143 -7.82 4.98 -1.29
CA THR A 143 -7.24 4.06 -0.30
C THR A 143 -7.09 2.64 -0.85
N ALA A 144 -8.01 2.17 -1.69
CA ALA A 144 -7.86 0.92 -2.42
C ALA A 144 -6.64 0.96 -3.34
N GLY A 145 -6.45 2.05 -4.09
CA GLY A 145 -5.30 2.27 -4.95
C GLY A 145 -3.97 2.27 -4.19
N LEU A 146 -3.90 2.93 -3.03
CA LEU A 146 -2.70 2.98 -2.18
C LEU A 146 -2.19 1.57 -1.84
N PHE A 147 -3.09 0.67 -1.46
CA PHE A 147 -2.72 -0.71 -1.15
C PHE A 147 -2.54 -1.59 -2.40
N ALA A 148 -3.24 -1.26 -3.48
CA ALA A 148 -3.06 -1.93 -4.76
C ALA A 148 -1.68 -1.72 -5.38
N VAL A 149 -1.04 -0.59 -5.14
CA VAL A 149 0.33 -0.30 -5.63
C VAL A 149 1.39 -1.10 -4.87
N SER A 150 1.18 -1.40 -3.60
CA SER A 150 2.18 -2.04 -2.73
C SER A 150 2.63 -3.41 -3.23
N SER A 151 1.70 -4.25 -3.70
CA SER A 151 2.01 -5.61 -4.16
C SER A 151 2.93 -5.63 -5.40
N PRO A 152 2.63 -4.93 -6.50
CA PRO A 152 3.51 -4.90 -7.68
C PRO A 152 4.88 -4.26 -7.40
N GLU A 153 4.97 -3.25 -6.53
CA GLU A 153 6.23 -2.62 -6.16
C GLU A 153 7.15 -3.58 -5.41
N GLN A 154 6.60 -4.36 -4.47
CA GLN A 154 7.36 -5.39 -3.74
C GLN A 154 7.89 -6.46 -4.69
N VAL A 155 7.05 -6.97 -5.60
CA VAL A 155 7.47 -7.98 -6.58
C VAL A 155 8.56 -7.43 -7.51
N LEU A 156 8.44 -6.18 -7.95
CA LEU A 156 9.46 -5.52 -8.76
C LEU A 156 10.79 -5.40 -8.01
N MET A 157 10.75 -5.01 -6.73
CA MET A 157 11.96 -4.86 -5.92
C MET A 157 12.66 -6.21 -5.75
N ILE A 158 11.93 -7.29 -5.47
CA ILE A 158 12.47 -8.64 -5.36
C ILE A 158 13.15 -9.09 -6.67
N ARG A 159 12.52 -8.82 -7.82
CA ARG A 159 13.08 -9.18 -9.14
C ARG A 159 14.37 -8.42 -9.49
N VAL A 160 14.55 -7.23 -8.95
CA VAL A 160 15.72 -6.39 -9.21
C VAL A 160 16.85 -6.63 -8.20
N ALA A 161 16.54 -7.17 -7.02
CA ALA A 161 17.51 -7.51 -6.01
C ALA A 161 18.30 -8.79 -6.41
N PRO A 162 19.63 -8.83 -6.21
CA PRO A 162 20.41 -10.04 -6.42
C PRO A 162 19.95 -11.14 -5.46
N GLY A 163 19.54 -12.27 -5.98
CA GLY A 163 18.98 -13.39 -5.21
C GLY A 163 17.45 -13.47 -5.24
N GLY A 164 16.75 -12.55 -5.93
CA GLY A 164 15.31 -12.61 -6.14
C GLY A 164 14.86 -13.54 -7.27
N GLU A 165 15.79 -14.24 -7.91
CA GLU A 165 15.53 -15.15 -9.03
C GLU A 165 15.38 -16.63 -8.58
N MET A 166 15.10 -16.86 -7.29
CA MET A 166 14.79 -18.21 -6.80
C MET A 166 13.31 -18.40 -6.57
#